data_6305f24016968df709a5f998d34ed537
#
_entry.id   6305f24016968df709a5f998d34ed537
#
_cell.length_a   1.000
_cell.length_b   1.000
_cell.length_c   1.000
_cell.angle_alpha   90.00
_cell.angle_beta   90.00
_cell.angle_gamma   90.00
#
_symmetry.space_group_name_H-M   'P 1'
#
loop_
_entity.id
_entity.type
_entity.pdbx_description
1 polymer ?
#
loop_
_entity_poly.entity_id
_entity_poly.type
_entity_poly.pdbx_seq_one_letter_code
_entity_poly.pdbx_strand_id
1 'polypeptide(L)'
;MSEFSTMTTLNPNSGLITVIIPVFNGSIFLKETVRSVLSQDYRHFELLIINDGSTDGSGKIMDDLAQMDDRIRVIHQKNLGVAAARNRGIAVAHGEYCAFLDADDRWETETLRLWHQALSHGPETVGVVYGWSLDVNEHNHLTGGFHGARVVGGVLPTLLAHNFLGNASATMVRRSLAVLVGGYDASLRDQAAQGCEDWDFYLKLAEICEFAVVPRFLVRYCKPTVSMSSDCDQMARSHQLVLDALHQRVPSLPRWLYRLSKSSLYVHFAHLSAQSGNSAIARHWCQRAWDCDRVTPLLRPGWYRLRFRRRVILSEEDPAVFNRMPSNRSLALKMAITGLLHRLLKWTV
;
A
#
# COMPACT_ATOMS: atom_id res chain seq x y z
N MET A 1 -14.13 55.07 3.56
CA MET A 1 -13.18 54.02 3.16
C MET A 1 -13.21 53.02 4.29
N SER A 2 -14.00 51.96 4.14
CA SER A 2 -14.16 50.87 5.13
C SER A 2 -13.31 49.71 4.67
N GLU A 3 -12.25 49.43 5.41
CA GLU A 3 -11.45 48.20 5.25
C GLU A 3 -12.30 46.99 5.58
N PHE A 4 -12.69 46.25 4.55
CA PHE A 4 -13.19 44.90 4.73
C PHE A 4 -11.99 43.99 5.03
N SER A 5 -11.69 43.84 6.32
CA SER A 5 -10.83 42.76 6.81
C SER A 5 -11.58 41.46 6.61
N THR A 6 -11.27 40.74 5.55
CA THR A 6 -11.71 39.34 5.36
C THR A 6 -11.01 38.50 6.43
N MET A 7 -11.69 38.32 7.56
CA MET A 7 -11.35 37.25 8.49
C MET A 7 -11.50 35.91 7.75
N THR A 8 -10.39 35.40 7.28
CA THR A 8 -10.30 34.01 6.83
C THR A 8 -10.58 33.17 8.07
N THR A 9 -11.79 32.63 8.16
CA THR A 9 -12.12 31.65 9.21
C THR A 9 -11.20 30.45 9.01
N LEU A 10 -10.18 30.34 9.85
CA LEU A 10 -9.28 29.19 9.84
C LEU A 10 -10.16 27.94 10.04
N ASN A 11 -10.14 27.06 9.05
CA ASN A 11 -10.81 25.78 9.16
C ASN A 11 -10.20 25.04 10.36
N PRO A 12 -11.00 24.73 11.44
CA PRO A 12 -10.45 24.12 12.65
C PRO A 12 -9.78 22.77 12.37
N ASN A 13 -10.05 22.16 11.24
CA ASN A 13 -9.47 20.89 10.79
C ASN A 13 -8.27 21.07 9.84
N SER A 14 -7.79 22.31 9.65
CA SER A 14 -6.60 22.55 8.82
C SER A 14 -5.40 21.84 9.41
N GLY A 15 -4.78 20.97 8.60
CA GLY A 15 -3.65 20.14 9.02
C GLY A 15 -4.00 18.92 9.88
N LEU A 16 -5.26 18.74 10.31
CA LEU A 16 -5.64 17.55 11.07
C LEU A 16 -5.49 16.30 10.20
N ILE A 17 -4.83 15.28 10.74
CA ILE A 17 -4.67 13.97 10.11
C ILE A 17 -5.58 12.96 10.81
N THR A 18 -6.41 12.26 10.04
CA THR A 18 -7.11 11.07 10.54
C THR A 18 -6.29 9.84 10.19
N VAL A 19 -5.78 9.16 11.21
CA VAL A 19 -5.17 7.83 11.05
C VAL A 19 -6.27 6.79 11.13
N ILE A 20 -6.33 5.88 10.17
CA ILE A 20 -7.35 4.83 10.07
C ILE A 20 -6.69 3.46 10.17
N ILE A 21 -7.03 2.69 11.21
CA ILE A 21 -6.55 1.33 11.43
C ILE A 21 -7.73 0.37 11.30
N PRO A 22 -7.87 -0.37 10.19
CA PRO A 22 -8.81 -1.48 10.09
C PRO A 22 -8.29 -2.68 10.89
N VAL A 23 -9.14 -3.31 11.70
CA VAL A 23 -8.75 -4.44 12.56
C VAL A 23 -9.72 -5.59 12.41
N PHE A 24 -9.20 -6.76 12.06
CA PHE A 24 -9.88 -8.04 12.15
C PHE A 24 -8.92 -9.08 12.74
N ASN A 25 -9.19 -9.53 13.97
CA ASN A 25 -8.36 -10.52 14.69
C ASN A 25 -6.87 -10.13 14.78
N GLY A 26 -6.60 -8.88 15.23
CA GLY A 26 -5.27 -8.31 15.32
C GLY A 26 -4.70 -8.23 16.74
N SER A 27 -5.24 -8.98 17.72
CA SER A 27 -4.92 -8.84 19.15
C SER A 27 -3.42 -8.89 19.47
N ILE A 28 -2.64 -9.63 18.67
CA ILE A 28 -1.20 -9.83 18.89
C ILE A 28 -0.41 -8.53 18.59
N PHE A 29 -0.78 -7.82 17.50
CA PHE A 29 0.02 -6.70 16.98
C PHE A 29 -0.51 -5.34 17.37
N LEU A 30 -1.83 -5.22 17.56
CA LEU A 30 -2.56 -3.95 17.65
C LEU A 30 -1.97 -2.96 18.67
N LYS A 31 -1.53 -3.42 19.83
CA LYS A 31 -0.95 -2.54 20.86
C LYS A 31 0.31 -1.83 20.38
N GLU A 32 1.19 -2.53 19.68
CA GLU A 32 2.42 -1.97 19.16
C GLU A 32 2.15 -1.06 17.96
N THR A 33 1.18 -1.41 17.11
CA THR A 33 0.72 -0.57 16.01
C THR A 33 0.19 0.77 16.53
N VAL A 34 -0.74 0.74 17.50
CA VAL A 34 -1.30 1.96 18.12
C VAL A 34 -0.22 2.77 18.84
N ARG A 35 0.71 2.11 19.56
CA ARG A 35 1.84 2.81 20.20
C ARG A 35 2.68 3.57 19.17
N SER A 36 2.92 3.01 17.97
CA SER A 36 3.67 3.69 16.91
C SER A 36 2.98 4.95 16.42
N VAL A 37 1.63 4.99 16.44
CA VAL A 37 0.85 6.19 16.11
C VAL A 37 0.88 7.21 17.25
N LEU A 38 0.68 6.79 18.49
CA LEU A 38 0.68 7.69 19.65
C LEU A 38 2.05 8.32 19.91
N SER A 39 3.14 7.68 19.46
CA SER A 39 4.52 8.18 19.56
C SER A 39 4.94 9.13 18.44
N GLN A 40 4.06 9.44 17.48
CA GLN A 40 4.38 10.39 16.41
C GLN A 40 4.75 11.77 16.96
N ASP A 41 5.73 12.43 16.34
CA ASP A 41 6.16 13.79 16.70
C ASP A 41 5.17 14.87 16.19
N TYR A 42 4.31 14.55 15.23
CA TYR A 42 3.16 15.36 14.81
C TYR A 42 1.96 15.05 15.72
N ARG A 43 1.46 16.03 16.46
CA ARG A 43 0.45 15.81 17.51
C ARG A 43 -0.99 16.09 17.08
N HIS A 44 -1.17 16.81 15.95
CA HIS A 44 -2.50 17.21 15.45
C HIS A 44 -3.13 16.10 14.60
N PHE A 45 -3.51 15.01 15.25
CA PHE A 45 -4.18 13.87 14.62
C PHE A 45 -5.28 13.28 15.50
N GLU A 46 -6.25 12.63 14.87
CA GLU A 46 -7.16 11.66 15.49
C GLU A 46 -6.84 10.26 14.99
N LEU A 47 -7.12 9.25 15.81
CA LEU A 47 -6.92 7.84 15.48
C LEU A 47 -8.27 7.11 15.48
N LEU A 48 -8.69 6.64 14.31
CA LEU A 48 -9.88 5.82 14.13
C LEU A 48 -9.48 4.35 14.03
N ILE A 49 -9.89 3.54 14.99
CA ILE A 49 -9.72 2.09 14.96
C ILE A 49 -11.06 1.47 14.57
N ILE A 50 -11.10 0.79 13.43
CA ILE A 50 -12.31 0.18 12.91
C ILE A 50 -12.26 -1.32 13.17
N ASN A 51 -12.99 -1.78 14.17
CA ASN A 51 -13.15 -3.20 14.45
C ASN A 51 -14.11 -3.84 13.43
N ASP A 52 -13.57 -4.58 12.52
CA ASP A 52 -14.33 -5.27 11.45
C ASP A 52 -14.83 -6.64 11.93
N GLY A 53 -15.47 -6.68 13.12
CA GLY A 53 -16.11 -7.88 13.65
C GLY A 53 -15.10 -8.91 14.18
N SER A 54 -14.02 -8.46 14.84
CA SER A 54 -13.04 -9.37 15.46
C SER A 54 -13.68 -10.28 16.49
N THR A 55 -13.23 -11.54 16.51
CA THR A 55 -13.71 -12.61 17.40
C THR A 55 -12.66 -13.04 18.44
N ASP A 56 -11.45 -12.45 18.35
CA ASP A 56 -10.38 -12.60 19.34
C ASP A 56 -10.44 -11.50 20.42
N GLY A 57 -9.40 -11.27 21.16
CA GLY A 57 -9.33 -10.20 22.18
C GLY A 57 -9.23 -8.76 21.64
N SER A 58 -9.21 -8.54 20.32
CA SER A 58 -8.97 -7.24 19.71
C SER A 58 -9.99 -6.18 20.14
N GLY A 59 -11.29 -6.54 20.21
CA GLY A 59 -12.35 -5.60 20.60
C GLY A 59 -12.08 -4.97 21.95
N LYS A 60 -11.79 -5.81 22.96
CA LYS A 60 -11.46 -5.32 24.32
C LYS A 60 -10.19 -4.46 24.32
N ILE A 61 -9.16 -4.86 23.59
CA ILE A 61 -7.92 -4.11 23.50
C ILE A 61 -8.18 -2.69 22.94
N MET A 62 -9.01 -2.57 21.89
CA MET A 62 -9.36 -1.28 21.29
C MET A 62 -10.09 -0.38 22.29
N ASP A 63 -11.09 -0.93 23.01
CA ASP A 63 -11.86 -0.19 24.00
C ASP A 63 -10.98 0.28 25.18
N ASP A 64 -10.08 -0.58 25.66
CA ASP A 64 -9.10 -0.22 26.69
C ASP A 64 -8.16 0.91 26.22
N LEU A 65 -7.70 0.87 24.95
CA LEU A 65 -6.85 1.92 24.35
C LEU A 65 -7.58 3.26 24.21
N ALA A 66 -8.86 3.24 23.82
CA ALA A 66 -9.67 4.46 23.71
C ALA A 66 -9.94 5.14 25.05
N GLN A 67 -9.88 4.39 26.17
CA GLN A 67 -9.97 4.98 27.50
C GLN A 67 -8.65 5.64 27.96
N MET A 68 -7.53 5.34 27.31
CA MET A 68 -6.20 5.85 27.69
C MET A 68 -5.80 7.13 26.96
N ASP A 69 -6.39 7.41 25.77
CA ASP A 69 -6.04 8.59 24.96
C ASP A 69 -7.26 9.09 24.19
N ASP A 70 -7.66 10.33 24.45
CA ASP A 70 -8.85 10.97 23.89
C ASP A 70 -8.80 11.15 22.35
N ARG A 71 -7.64 11.01 21.75
CA ARG A 71 -7.48 11.03 20.28
C ARG A 71 -7.97 9.74 19.61
N ILE A 72 -8.17 8.66 20.38
CA ILE A 72 -8.61 7.36 19.87
C ILE A 72 -10.13 7.27 19.88
N ARG A 73 -10.68 6.93 18.73
CA ARG A 73 -12.11 6.57 18.58
C ARG A 73 -12.21 5.17 17.98
N VAL A 74 -12.98 4.31 18.63
CA VAL A 74 -13.24 2.93 18.15
C VAL A 74 -14.62 2.86 17.53
N ILE A 75 -14.71 2.16 16.42
CA ILE A 75 -15.96 1.88 15.72
C ILE A 75 -16.06 0.38 15.50
N HIS A 76 -17.07 -0.25 16.08
CA HIS A 76 -17.35 -1.67 15.88
C HIS A 76 -18.36 -1.85 14.75
N GLN A 77 -18.08 -2.78 13.85
CA GLN A 77 -18.99 -3.17 12.77
C GLN A 77 -18.98 -4.70 12.60
N LYS A 78 -19.95 -5.22 11.85
CA LYS A 78 -19.90 -6.61 11.37
C LYS A 78 -18.74 -6.75 10.39
N ASN A 79 -18.18 -7.96 10.27
CA ASN A 79 -17.11 -8.21 9.31
C ASN A 79 -17.59 -7.99 7.86
N LEU A 80 -17.15 -6.89 7.27
CA LEU A 80 -17.44 -6.48 5.89
C LEU A 80 -16.18 -6.40 5.01
N GLY A 81 -15.01 -6.73 5.58
CA GLY A 81 -13.71 -6.73 4.91
C GLY A 81 -12.96 -5.41 5.04
N VAL A 82 -11.65 -5.48 4.80
CA VAL A 82 -10.70 -4.38 5.01
C VAL A 82 -11.05 -3.10 4.22
N ALA A 83 -11.53 -3.25 2.98
CA ALA A 83 -11.96 -2.13 2.14
C ALA A 83 -13.15 -1.38 2.78
N ALA A 84 -14.17 -2.12 3.24
CA ALA A 84 -15.33 -1.53 3.92
C ALA A 84 -14.93 -0.86 5.24
N ALA A 85 -14.02 -1.46 6.00
CA ALA A 85 -13.51 -0.88 7.24
C ALA A 85 -12.75 0.44 6.97
N ARG A 86 -11.86 0.48 5.97
CA ARG A 86 -11.17 1.72 5.57
C ARG A 86 -12.17 2.79 5.09
N ASN A 87 -13.18 2.41 4.29
CA ASN A 87 -14.25 3.33 3.84
C ASN A 87 -15.06 3.88 5.02
N ARG A 88 -15.37 3.04 6.01
CA ARG A 88 -16.02 3.51 7.24
C ARG A 88 -15.18 4.57 7.95
N GLY A 89 -13.87 4.36 8.04
CA GLY A 89 -12.93 5.34 8.57
C GLY A 89 -12.93 6.65 7.77
N ILE A 90 -12.82 6.59 6.44
CA ILE A 90 -12.87 7.78 5.57
C ILE A 90 -14.17 8.58 5.75
N ALA A 91 -15.30 7.89 5.87
CA ALA A 91 -16.62 8.51 5.99
C ALA A 91 -16.80 9.30 7.29
N VAL A 92 -16.20 8.85 8.40
CA VAL A 92 -16.33 9.48 9.72
C VAL A 92 -15.10 10.28 10.14
N ALA A 93 -14.09 10.36 9.28
CA ALA A 93 -12.89 11.15 9.49
C ALA A 93 -13.20 12.65 9.54
N HIS A 94 -12.56 13.37 10.47
CA HIS A 94 -12.63 14.83 10.55
C HIS A 94 -11.42 15.50 9.91
N GLY A 95 -10.30 14.77 9.75
CA GLY A 95 -9.05 15.29 9.23
C GLY A 95 -9.12 15.77 7.78
N GLU A 96 -8.26 16.71 7.47
CA GLU A 96 -7.98 17.16 6.10
C GLU A 96 -7.31 16.02 5.29
N TYR A 97 -6.53 15.21 6.00
CA TYR A 97 -5.80 14.07 5.43
C TYR A 97 -6.25 12.77 6.08
N CYS A 98 -6.22 11.69 5.29
CA CYS A 98 -6.38 10.32 5.77
C CYS A 98 -5.08 9.55 5.57
N ALA A 99 -4.55 8.97 6.64
CA ALA A 99 -3.41 8.06 6.62
C ALA A 99 -3.88 6.66 7.03
N PHE A 100 -3.46 5.64 6.30
CA PHE A 100 -3.90 4.27 6.55
C PHE A 100 -2.76 3.48 7.19
N LEU A 101 -3.09 2.65 8.18
CA LEU A 101 -2.11 1.80 8.86
C LEU A 101 -2.76 0.44 9.15
N ASP A 102 -2.21 -0.63 8.62
CA ASP A 102 -2.71 -1.97 8.90
C ASP A 102 -2.35 -2.39 10.35
N ALA A 103 -3.17 -3.24 10.95
CA ALA A 103 -3.14 -3.54 12.39
C ALA A 103 -1.88 -4.28 12.87
N ASP A 104 -1.04 -4.73 11.94
CA ASP A 104 0.23 -5.44 12.18
C ASP A 104 1.47 -4.63 11.77
N ASP A 105 1.26 -3.44 11.16
CA ASP A 105 2.33 -2.55 10.73
C ASP A 105 2.71 -1.51 11.79
N ARG A 106 3.84 -0.83 11.58
CA ARG A 106 4.33 0.23 12.47
C ARG A 106 4.93 1.38 11.70
N TRP A 107 4.77 2.58 12.24
CA TRP A 107 5.39 3.79 11.71
C TRP A 107 6.60 4.23 12.53
N GLU A 108 7.57 4.84 11.87
CA GLU A 108 8.64 5.60 12.51
C GLU A 108 8.08 6.93 13.04
N THR A 109 8.69 7.48 14.11
CA THR A 109 8.16 8.62 14.86
C THR A 109 7.90 9.88 14.03
N GLU A 110 8.61 10.09 12.95
CA GLU A 110 8.54 11.27 12.09
C GLU A 110 7.56 11.16 10.91
N THR A 111 6.87 10.04 10.77
CA THR A 111 6.10 9.69 9.58
C THR A 111 5.01 10.72 9.28
N LEU A 112 4.14 11.00 10.23
CA LEU A 112 3.02 11.94 10.02
C LEU A 112 3.51 13.35 9.73
N ARG A 113 4.54 13.82 10.44
CA ARG A 113 5.10 15.16 10.21
C ARG A 113 5.67 15.30 8.80
N LEU A 114 6.46 14.33 8.35
CA LEU A 114 7.08 14.38 7.03
C LEU A 114 6.03 14.27 5.91
N TRP A 115 5.01 13.45 6.06
CA TRP A 115 3.92 13.37 5.10
C TRP A 115 3.08 14.64 5.09
N HIS A 116 2.76 15.20 6.26
CA HIS A 116 2.06 16.47 6.35
C HIS A 116 2.84 17.58 5.63
N GLN A 117 4.13 17.71 5.90
CA GLN A 117 4.99 18.70 5.23
C GLN A 117 4.97 18.54 3.69
N ALA A 118 5.04 17.30 3.19
CA ALA A 118 5.03 17.03 1.76
C ALA A 118 3.70 17.42 1.08
N LEU A 119 2.54 17.24 1.77
CA LEU A 119 1.24 17.62 1.22
C LEU A 119 0.90 19.11 1.45
N SER A 120 1.27 19.68 2.59
CA SER A 120 0.91 21.07 2.92
C SER A 120 1.79 22.10 2.24
N HIS A 121 3.07 21.78 1.97
CA HIS A 121 4.01 22.66 1.27
C HIS A 121 4.21 22.30 -0.20
N GLY A 122 3.63 21.18 -0.64
CA GLY A 122 3.67 20.76 -2.06
C GLY A 122 2.66 21.51 -2.93
N PRO A 123 2.72 21.32 -4.25
CA PRO A 123 1.69 21.82 -5.16
C PRO A 123 0.29 21.28 -4.80
N GLU A 124 -0.74 22.08 -5.05
CA GLU A 124 -2.14 21.67 -4.82
C GLU A 124 -2.54 20.45 -5.66
N THR A 125 -1.88 20.24 -6.80
CA THR A 125 -2.06 19.05 -7.64
C THR A 125 -1.68 17.75 -6.95
N VAL A 126 -0.82 17.82 -5.89
CA VAL A 126 -0.40 16.65 -5.12
C VAL A 126 -1.49 16.26 -4.12
N GLY A 127 -2.10 15.10 -4.37
CA GLY A 127 -3.17 14.55 -3.53
C GLY A 127 -2.73 13.38 -2.65
N VAL A 128 -1.62 12.73 -3.00
CA VAL A 128 -1.10 11.55 -2.30
C VAL A 128 0.38 11.74 -1.98
N VAL A 129 0.78 11.42 -0.77
CA VAL A 129 2.17 11.25 -0.38
C VAL A 129 2.41 9.82 0.05
N TYR A 130 3.59 9.28 -0.26
CA TYR A 130 4.01 7.98 0.22
C TYR A 130 5.43 7.99 0.77
N GLY A 131 5.71 7.02 1.64
CA GLY A 131 7.04 6.75 2.18
C GLY A 131 7.58 5.41 1.70
N TRP A 132 8.79 5.07 2.12
CA TRP A 132 9.37 3.75 1.90
C TRP A 132 9.04 2.82 3.05
N SER A 133 8.96 1.52 2.77
CA SER A 133 8.73 0.50 3.78
C SER A 133 9.82 -0.57 3.79
N LEU A 134 10.11 -1.08 4.99
CA LEU A 134 10.96 -2.24 5.24
C LEU A 134 10.06 -3.43 5.59
N ASP A 135 10.30 -4.57 4.97
CA ASP A 135 9.60 -5.80 5.30
C ASP A 135 10.16 -6.37 6.62
N VAL A 136 9.27 -6.67 7.54
CA VAL A 136 9.59 -7.29 8.84
C VAL A 136 8.78 -8.56 9.03
N ASN A 137 9.26 -9.45 9.89
CA ASN A 137 8.48 -10.60 10.35
C ASN A 137 7.62 -10.24 11.57
N GLU A 138 6.87 -11.22 12.10
CA GLU A 138 5.98 -11.10 13.27
C GLU A 138 6.70 -10.58 14.53
N HIS A 139 8.01 -10.81 14.63
CA HIS A 139 8.86 -10.33 15.72
C HIS A 139 9.53 -8.98 15.44
N ASN A 140 9.08 -8.28 14.39
CA ASN A 140 9.64 -7.00 13.94
C ASN A 140 11.13 -7.07 13.49
N HIS A 141 11.63 -8.24 13.11
CA HIS A 141 12.95 -8.40 12.53
C HIS A 141 12.90 -8.17 11.01
N LEU A 142 13.89 -7.47 10.48
CA LEU A 142 14.00 -7.21 9.05
C LEU A 142 14.18 -8.52 8.26
N THR A 143 13.39 -8.68 7.19
CA THR A 143 13.46 -9.85 6.30
C THR A 143 14.30 -9.59 5.03
N GLY A 144 14.83 -8.38 4.89
CA GLY A 144 15.62 -7.96 3.73
C GLY A 144 14.80 -7.45 2.54
N GLY A 145 13.46 -7.61 2.58
CA GLY A 145 12.55 -6.99 1.61
C GLY A 145 12.34 -5.51 1.89
N PHE A 146 12.03 -4.72 0.86
CA PHE A 146 11.71 -3.30 1.02
C PHE A 146 11.01 -2.72 -0.20
N HIS A 147 10.27 -1.63 0.00
CA HIS A 147 9.72 -0.77 -1.06
C HIS A 147 10.41 0.60 -0.99
N GLY A 148 11.06 1.03 -2.07
CA GLY A 148 11.90 2.23 -2.08
C GLY A 148 11.91 2.93 -3.43
N ALA A 149 10.72 3.19 -4.00
CA ALA A 149 10.59 3.89 -5.26
C ALA A 149 10.72 5.42 -5.12
N ARG A 150 11.14 6.10 -6.19
CA ARG A 150 11.11 7.56 -6.32
C ARG A 150 10.31 7.94 -7.56
N VAL A 151 8.98 7.79 -7.49
CA VAL A 151 8.06 8.11 -8.59
C VAL A 151 7.16 9.24 -8.12
N VAL A 152 7.12 10.36 -8.85
CA VAL A 152 6.39 11.58 -8.46
C VAL A 152 5.64 12.18 -9.64
N GLY A 153 4.65 13.03 -9.35
CA GLY A 153 3.81 13.67 -10.36
C GLY A 153 2.69 12.74 -10.84
N GLY A 154 2.35 12.78 -12.13
CA GLY A 154 1.36 11.88 -12.74
C GLY A 154 1.91 10.46 -12.84
N VAL A 155 1.41 9.55 -12.04
CA VAL A 155 2.00 8.21 -11.86
C VAL A 155 1.18 7.07 -12.46
N LEU A 156 0.00 7.34 -13.02
CA LEU A 156 -0.97 6.32 -13.44
C LEU A 156 -0.35 5.23 -14.33
N PRO A 157 0.40 5.51 -15.41
CA PRO A 157 0.97 4.47 -16.25
C PRO A 157 2.02 3.62 -15.51
N THR A 158 2.81 4.26 -14.66
CA THR A 158 3.84 3.57 -13.87
C THR A 158 3.22 2.68 -12.81
N LEU A 159 2.20 3.18 -12.12
CA LEU A 159 1.47 2.44 -11.08
C LEU A 159 0.69 1.27 -11.66
N LEU A 160 0.12 1.43 -12.87
CA LEU A 160 -0.49 0.33 -13.63
C LEU A 160 0.53 -0.74 -13.98
N ALA A 161 1.69 -0.36 -14.50
CA ALA A 161 2.75 -1.29 -14.89
C ALA A 161 3.39 -2.02 -13.70
N HIS A 162 3.47 -1.35 -12.55
CA HIS A 162 4.12 -1.84 -11.34
C HIS A 162 3.60 -1.12 -10.10
N ASN A 163 2.94 -1.84 -9.19
CA ASN A 163 2.58 -1.30 -7.88
C ASN A 163 3.86 -1.04 -7.06
N PHE A 164 4.39 0.17 -7.16
CA PHE A 164 5.61 0.59 -6.47
C PHE A 164 5.37 1.05 -5.03
N LEU A 165 4.12 1.26 -4.62
CA LEU A 165 3.73 1.66 -3.26
C LEU A 165 3.84 0.49 -2.28
N GLY A 166 3.33 -0.67 -2.70
CA GLY A 166 3.52 -1.95 -2.03
C GLY A 166 2.51 -2.27 -0.95
N ASN A 167 2.07 -1.30 -0.13
CA ASN A 167 1.13 -1.52 0.96
C ASN A 167 0.34 -0.24 1.30
N ALA A 168 -0.79 -0.39 2.00
CA ALA A 168 -1.64 0.72 2.40
C ALA A 168 -0.98 1.60 3.47
N SER A 169 -0.21 0.99 4.36
CA SER A 169 0.42 1.67 5.50
C SER A 169 1.47 2.71 5.13
N ALA A 170 1.91 2.71 3.85
CA ALA A 170 2.94 3.61 3.37
C ALA A 170 2.39 4.91 2.75
N THR A 171 1.11 5.25 2.94
CA THR A 171 0.46 6.36 2.24
C THR A 171 -0.38 7.26 3.13
N MET A 172 -0.40 8.56 2.78
CA MET A 172 -1.39 9.53 3.26
C MET A 172 -1.99 10.28 2.07
N VAL A 173 -3.28 10.56 2.11
CA VAL A 173 -4.03 11.16 1.01
C VAL A 173 -4.88 12.35 1.49
N ARG A 174 -5.15 13.31 0.61
CA ARG A 174 -6.17 14.34 0.90
C ARG A 174 -7.53 13.65 1.02
N ARG A 175 -8.20 13.81 2.17
CA ARG A 175 -9.49 13.17 2.42
C ARG A 175 -10.54 13.52 1.35
N SER A 176 -10.58 14.74 0.87
CA SER A 176 -11.49 15.17 -0.20
C SER A 176 -11.37 14.33 -1.47
N LEU A 177 -10.13 13.98 -1.86
CA LEU A 177 -9.86 13.12 -3.02
C LEU A 177 -10.24 11.66 -2.75
N ALA A 178 -9.97 11.16 -1.54
CA ALA A 178 -10.41 9.81 -1.15
C ALA A 178 -11.93 9.66 -1.22
N VAL A 179 -12.68 10.68 -0.79
CA VAL A 179 -14.15 10.72 -0.92
C VAL A 179 -14.57 10.85 -2.38
N LEU A 180 -13.92 11.72 -3.16
CA LEU A 180 -14.25 11.97 -4.57
C LEU A 180 -14.13 10.70 -5.43
N VAL A 181 -13.13 9.86 -5.20
CA VAL A 181 -12.95 8.61 -5.95
C VAL A 181 -13.81 7.45 -5.41
N GLY A 182 -14.64 7.70 -4.39
CA GLY A 182 -15.52 6.70 -3.79
C GLY A 182 -14.82 5.72 -2.85
N GLY A 183 -13.59 6.01 -2.42
CA GLY A 183 -12.82 5.14 -1.52
C GLY A 183 -12.36 3.83 -2.15
N TYR A 184 -12.19 2.82 -1.29
CA TYR A 184 -11.79 1.47 -1.65
C TYR A 184 -12.97 0.68 -2.24
N ASP A 185 -12.72 -0.20 -3.20
CA ASP A 185 -13.77 -1.06 -3.75
C ASP A 185 -14.05 -2.26 -2.83
N ALA A 186 -15.13 -2.15 -2.04
CA ALA A 186 -15.56 -3.22 -1.14
C ALA A 186 -16.24 -4.39 -1.88
N SER A 187 -16.68 -4.20 -3.13
CA SER A 187 -17.36 -5.24 -3.92
C SER A 187 -16.43 -6.37 -4.36
N LEU A 188 -15.11 -6.14 -4.35
CA LEU A 188 -14.11 -7.18 -4.63
C LEU A 188 -14.25 -8.38 -3.69
N ARG A 189 -14.65 -8.15 -2.44
CA ARG A 189 -14.91 -9.22 -1.48
C ARG A 189 -16.05 -10.14 -1.91
N ASP A 190 -17.15 -9.58 -2.36
CA ASP A 190 -18.35 -10.34 -2.76
C ASP A 190 -18.08 -11.19 -4.01
N GLN A 191 -17.06 -10.81 -4.78
CA GLN A 191 -16.58 -11.51 -5.96
C GLN A 191 -15.44 -12.51 -5.65
N ALA A 192 -15.17 -12.80 -4.36
CA ALA A 192 -14.02 -13.61 -3.92
C ALA A 192 -12.69 -13.16 -4.57
N ALA A 193 -12.48 -11.84 -4.62
CA ALA A 193 -11.38 -11.17 -5.31
C ALA A 193 -10.71 -10.12 -4.44
N GLN A 194 -10.45 -10.44 -3.16
CA GLN A 194 -9.72 -9.56 -2.27
C GLN A 194 -8.21 -9.58 -2.56
N GLY A 195 -7.52 -8.47 -2.22
CA GLY A 195 -6.07 -8.36 -2.22
C GLY A 195 -5.49 -7.24 -3.09
N CYS A 196 -6.27 -6.62 -3.99
CA CYS A 196 -5.83 -5.48 -4.80
C CYS A 196 -6.62 -4.19 -4.50
N GLU A 197 -7.31 -4.11 -3.35
CA GLU A 197 -8.17 -2.98 -2.98
C GLU A 197 -7.37 -1.68 -2.83
N ASP A 198 -6.17 -1.77 -2.26
CA ASP A 198 -5.25 -0.64 -2.12
C ASP A 198 -4.74 -0.16 -3.48
N TRP A 199 -4.37 -1.09 -4.35
CA TRP A 199 -3.89 -0.75 -5.69
C TRP A 199 -5.00 -0.13 -6.56
N ASP A 200 -6.25 -0.63 -6.52
CA ASP A 200 -7.40 0.00 -7.19
C ASP A 200 -7.63 1.42 -6.68
N PHE A 201 -7.59 1.61 -5.35
CA PHE A 201 -7.75 2.93 -4.75
C PHE A 201 -6.67 3.91 -5.22
N TYR A 202 -5.42 3.47 -5.29
CA TYR A 202 -4.32 4.32 -5.78
C TYR A 202 -4.41 4.60 -7.28
N LEU A 203 -4.88 3.65 -8.09
CA LEU A 203 -5.13 3.89 -9.50
C LEU A 203 -6.21 4.96 -9.70
N LYS A 204 -7.32 4.89 -8.96
CA LYS A 204 -8.37 5.92 -8.99
C LYS A 204 -7.83 7.32 -8.60
N LEU A 205 -7.00 7.40 -7.57
CA LEU A 205 -6.35 8.65 -7.18
C LEU A 205 -5.38 9.15 -8.24
N ALA A 206 -4.61 8.26 -8.86
CA ALA A 206 -3.67 8.61 -9.92
C ALA A 206 -4.32 9.09 -11.22
N GLU A 207 -5.63 8.85 -11.40
CA GLU A 207 -6.43 9.41 -12.50
C GLU A 207 -6.68 10.92 -12.32
N ILE A 208 -6.65 11.44 -11.07
CA ILE A 208 -7.13 12.79 -10.74
C ILE A 208 -6.12 13.67 -10.01
N CYS A 209 -5.03 13.10 -9.49
CA CYS A 209 -4.03 13.89 -8.75
C CYS A 209 -2.62 13.36 -8.96
N GLU A 210 -1.66 14.18 -8.57
CA GLU A 210 -0.24 13.83 -8.53
C GLU A 210 0.16 13.20 -7.20
N PHE A 211 1.28 12.46 -7.23
CA PHE A 211 1.87 11.79 -6.09
C PHE A 211 3.20 12.42 -5.73
N ALA A 212 3.47 12.54 -4.43
CA ALA A 212 4.76 12.92 -3.87
C ALA A 212 5.38 11.76 -3.09
N VAL A 213 6.69 11.78 -2.89
CA VAL A 213 7.43 10.80 -2.11
C VAL A 213 8.26 11.46 -1.02
N VAL A 214 8.20 10.90 0.19
CA VAL A 214 9.21 11.11 1.22
C VAL A 214 10.20 9.93 1.13
N PRO A 215 11.41 10.13 0.58
CA PRO A 215 12.34 9.04 0.27
C PRO A 215 13.08 8.55 1.52
N ARG A 216 12.32 8.10 2.52
CA ARG A 216 12.79 7.58 3.82
C ARG A 216 11.99 6.34 4.20
N PHE A 217 12.64 5.41 4.88
CA PHE A 217 11.97 4.26 5.47
C PHE A 217 11.17 4.71 6.69
N LEU A 218 9.87 4.82 6.52
CA LEU A 218 8.92 5.34 7.48
C LEU A 218 7.97 4.27 8.01
N VAL A 219 7.94 3.10 7.34
CA VAL A 219 7.00 2.02 7.64
C VAL A 219 7.75 0.70 7.83
N ARG A 220 7.40 -0.03 8.86
CA ARG A 220 7.73 -1.43 9.07
C ARG A 220 6.52 -2.25 8.66
N TYR A 221 6.62 -2.87 7.50
CA TYR A 221 5.58 -3.65 6.89
C TYR A 221 5.70 -5.11 7.31
N CYS A 222 4.75 -5.58 8.11
CA CYS A 222 4.73 -6.94 8.64
C CYS A 222 4.30 -7.94 7.55
N LYS A 223 5.10 -8.97 7.35
CA LYS A 223 4.79 -10.08 6.45
C LYS A 223 4.70 -11.37 7.25
N PRO A 224 3.52 -11.68 7.80
CA PRO A 224 3.32 -12.95 8.49
C PRO A 224 3.41 -14.11 7.50
N THR A 225 3.74 -15.29 8.02
CA THR A 225 3.89 -16.52 7.23
C THR A 225 2.62 -16.88 6.44
N VAL A 226 1.46 -16.54 6.99
CA VAL A 226 0.15 -16.67 6.33
C VAL A 226 -0.48 -15.30 6.20
N SER A 227 -0.67 -14.82 4.98
CA SER A 227 -1.29 -13.53 4.69
C SER A 227 -2.35 -13.66 3.61
N MET A 228 -3.22 -12.65 3.50
CA MET A 228 -4.26 -12.59 2.46
C MET A 228 -3.67 -12.66 1.04
N SER A 229 -2.45 -12.13 0.85
CA SER A 229 -1.72 -12.14 -0.43
C SER A 229 -1.12 -13.51 -0.79
N SER A 230 -1.28 -14.54 0.05
CA SER A 230 -0.77 -15.90 -0.22
C SER A 230 -1.64 -16.66 -1.25
N ASP A 231 -2.92 -16.29 -1.42
CA ASP A 231 -3.80 -16.88 -2.43
C ASP A 231 -3.58 -16.20 -3.79
N CYS A 232 -2.68 -16.81 -4.60
CA CYS A 232 -2.34 -16.28 -5.91
C CYS A 232 -3.52 -16.27 -6.89
N ASP A 233 -4.46 -17.21 -6.79
CA ASP A 233 -5.62 -17.27 -7.69
C ASP A 233 -6.63 -16.18 -7.35
N GLN A 234 -6.89 -15.95 -6.06
CA GLN A 234 -7.71 -14.83 -5.59
C GLN A 234 -7.10 -13.48 -5.99
N MET A 235 -5.80 -13.31 -5.77
CA MET A 235 -5.06 -12.11 -6.18
C MET A 235 -5.10 -11.88 -7.70
N ALA A 236 -5.00 -12.95 -8.51
CA ALA A 236 -5.10 -12.85 -9.97
C ALA A 236 -6.50 -12.41 -10.43
N ARG A 237 -7.56 -12.91 -9.77
CA ARG A 237 -8.95 -12.45 -10.02
C ARG A 237 -9.11 -10.98 -9.66
N SER A 238 -8.67 -10.61 -8.46
CA SER A 238 -8.71 -9.22 -7.99
C SER A 238 -8.03 -8.27 -8.97
N HIS A 239 -6.81 -8.59 -9.34
CA HIS A 239 -6.03 -7.80 -10.30
C HIS A 239 -6.73 -7.68 -11.66
N GLN A 240 -7.37 -8.76 -12.15
CA GLN A 240 -8.11 -8.72 -13.41
C GLN A 240 -9.30 -7.75 -13.33
N LEU A 241 -10.10 -7.83 -12.25
CA LEU A 241 -11.25 -6.95 -12.05
C LEU A 241 -10.84 -5.48 -11.98
N VAL A 242 -9.75 -5.18 -11.27
CA VAL A 242 -9.18 -3.82 -11.20
C VAL A 242 -8.74 -3.32 -12.57
N LEU A 243 -8.07 -4.18 -13.37
CA LEU A 243 -7.68 -3.83 -14.73
C LEU A 243 -8.88 -3.54 -15.64
N ASP A 244 -9.92 -4.36 -15.54
CA ASP A 244 -11.13 -4.20 -16.35
C ASP A 244 -11.88 -2.92 -15.98
N ALA A 245 -12.00 -2.62 -14.67
CA ALA A 245 -12.57 -1.38 -14.19
C ALA A 245 -11.74 -0.15 -14.62
N LEU A 246 -10.41 -0.21 -14.53
CA LEU A 246 -9.53 0.87 -15.01
C LEU A 246 -9.68 1.07 -16.52
N HIS A 247 -9.76 0.00 -17.30
CA HIS A 247 -9.94 0.10 -18.76
C HIS A 247 -11.25 0.78 -19.15
N GLN A 248 -12.32 0.56 -18.36
CA GLN A 248 -13.59 1.27 -18.54
C GLN A 248 -13.49 2.77 -18.21
N ARG A 249 -12.76 3.12 -17.13
CA ARG A 249 -12.58 4.53 -16.72
C ARG A 249 -11.63 5.30 -17.63
N VAL A 250 -10.53 4.65 -18.07
CA VAL A 250 -9.46 5.29 -18.85
C VAL A 250 -9.15 4.45 -20.11
N PRO A 251 -10.06 4.42 -21.10
CA PRO A 251 -9.89 3.59 -22.32
C PRO A 251 -8.73 4.04 -23.21
N SER A 252 -8.20 5.24 -23.02
CA SER A 252 -7.06 5.79 -23.75
C SER A 252 -5.73 5.13 -23.40
N LEU A 253 -5.62 4.45 -22.25
CA LEU A 253 -4.39 3.77 -21.87
C LEU A 253 -4.05 2.63 -22.82
N PRO A 254 -2.79 2.55 -23.28
CA PRO A 254 -2.37 1.52 -24.24
C PRO A 254 -2.56 0.09 -23.71
N ARG A 255 -3.11 -0.80 -24.52
CA ARG A 255 -3.37 -2.21 -24.14
C ARG A 255 -2.12 -2.97 -23.70
N TRP A 256 -0.95 -2.60 -24.18
CA TRP A 256 0.30 -3.24 -23.78
C TRP A 256 0.66 -2.99 -22.31
N LEU A 257 0.24 -1.85 -21.70
CA LEU A 257 0.42 -1.60 -20.27
C LEU A 257 -0.33 -2.61 -19.40
N TYR A 258 -1.56 -2.94 -19.76
CA TYR A 258 -2.36 -3.95 -19.06
C TYR A 258 -1.72 -5.34 -19.15
N ARG A 259 -1.17 -5.70 -20.32
CA ARG A 259 -0.44 -6.97 -20.50
C ARG A 259 0.83 -7.02 -19.66
N LEU A 260 1.59 -5.92 -19.63
CA LEU A 260 2.79 -5.78 -18.82
C LEU A 260 2.47 -5.91 -17.32
N SER A 261 1.40 -5.27 -16.85
CA SER A 261 0.91 -5.37 -15.47
C SER A 261 0.60 -6.83 -15.09
N LYS A 262 -0.21 -7.52 -15.89
CA LYS A 262 -0.56 -8.94 -15.68
C LYS A 262 0.67 -9.83 -15.66
N SER A 263 1.54 -9.69 -16.64
CA SER A 263 2.76 -10.48 -16.75
C SER A 263 3.68 -10.27 -15.54
N SER A 264 3.79 -9.01 -15.06
CA SER A 264 4.54 -8.68 -13.85
C SER A 264 4.01 -9.40 -12.60
N LEU A 265 2.69 -9.42 -12.42
CA LEU A 265 2.04 -10.13 -11.32
C LEU A 265 2.28 -11.64 -11.41
N TYR A 266 2.12 -12.24 -12.58
CA TYR A 266 2.31 -13.68 -12.75
C TYR A 266 3.77 -14.12 -12.54
N VAL A 267 4.75 -13.28 -12.93
CA VAL A 267 6.16 -13.52 -12.57
C VAL A 267 6.37 -13.46 -11.06
N HIS A 268 5.70 -12.54 -10.37
CA HIS A 268 5.76 -12.48 -8.90
C HIS A 268 5.19 -13.75 -8.27
N PHE A 269 4.02 -14.24 -8.73
CA PHE A 269 3.43 -15.50 -8.24
C PHE A 269 4.31 -16.72 -8.52
N ALA A 270 4.98 -16.73 -9.67
CA ALA A 270 5.95 -17.79 -9.97
C ALA A 270 7.11 -17.81 -8.97
N HIS A 271 7.59 -16.64 -8.54
CA HIS A 271 8.62 -16.54 -7.50
C HIS A 271 8.12 -17.02 -6.14
N LEU A 272 6.93 -16.57 -5.70
CA LEU A 272 6.34 -17.02 -4.43
C LEU A 272 6.15 -18.54 -4.40
N SER A 273 5.60 -19.11 -5.47
CA SER A 273 5.38 -20.56 -5.58
C SER A 273 6.70 -21.34 -5.58
N ALA A 274 7.75 -20.79 -6.19
CA ALA A 274 9.07 -21.41 -6.19
C ALA A 274 9.73 -21.35 -4.81
N GLN A 275 9.57 -20.27 -4.07
CA GLN A 275 10.05 -20.14 -2.69
C GLN A 275 9.35 -21.11 -1.75
N SER A 276 8.04 -21.35 -1.96
CA SER A 276 7.27 -22.36 -1.21
C SER A 276 7.54 -23.81 -1.68
N GLY A 277 8.54 -24.04 -2.56
CA GLY A 277 8.91 -25.38 -3.04
C GLY A 277 7.98 -25.95 -4.12
N ASN A 278 6.92 -25.22 -4.52
CA ASN A 278 5.94 -25.71 -5.48
C ASN A 278 6.35 -25.40 -6.94
N SER A 279 7.26 -26.19 -7.49
CA SER A 279 7.79 -26.00 -8.84
C SER A 279 6.76 -26.17 -9.95
N ALA A 280 5.68 -26.92 -9.72
CA ALA A 280 4.63 -27.12 -10.72
C ALA A 280 3.79 -25.84 -10.88
N ILE A 281 3.36 -25.26 -9.77
CA ILE A 281 2.62 -23.98 -9.75
C ILE A 281 3.52 -22.84 -10.26
N ALA A 282 4.80 -22.82 -9.87
CA ALA A 282 5.74 -21.81 -10.37
C ALA A 282 5.85 -21.84 -11.91
N ARG A 283 5.93 -23.04 -12.52
CA ARG A 283 5.93 -23.18 -14.00
C ARG A 283 4.62 -22.74 -14.63
N HIS A 284 3.49 -23.06 -14.00
CA HIS A 284 2.17 -22.60 -14.47
C HIS A 284 2.12 -21.06 -14.55
N TRP A 285 2.52 -20.36 -13.49
CA TRP A 285 2.55 -18.88 -13.50
C TRP A 285 3.57 -18.30 -14.48
N CYS A 286 4.74 -18.93 -14.65
CA CYS A 286 5.70 -18.55 -15.69
C CYS A 286 5.08 -18.65 -17.10
N GLN A 287 4.33 -19.71 -17.38
CA GLN A 287 3.67 -19.87 -18.68
C GLN A 287 2.60 -18.78 -18.89
N ARG A 288 1.75 -18.54 -17.89
CA ARG A 288 0.74 -17.45 -17.95
C ARG A 288 1.37 -16.07 -18.16
N ALA A 289 2.51 -15.79 -17.52
CA ALA A 289 3.24 -14.55 -17.74
C ALA A 289 3.72 -14.41 -19.18
N TRP A 290 4.28 -15.49 -19.74
CA TRP A 290 4.77 -15.54 -21.13
C TRP A 290 3.64 -15.38 -22.16
N ASP A 291 2.48 -15.97 -21.90
CA ASP A 291 1.32 -15.88 -22.80
C ASP A 291 0.70 -14.48 -22.79
N CYS A 292 0.79 -13.75 -21.66
CA CYS A 292 0.33 -12.37 -21.55
C CYS A 292 1.24 -11.38 -22.29
N ASP A 293 2.54 -11.49 -22.07
CA ASP A 293 3.54 -10.57 -22.58
C ASP A 293 4.92 -11.23 -22.61
N ARG A 294 5.52 -11.32 -23.79
CA ARG A 294 6.82 -11.97 -23.97
C ARG A 294 8.01 -11.09 -23.56
N VAL A 295 7.82 -9.79 -23.40
CA VAL A 295 8.88 -8.83 -23.08
C VAL A 295 9.16 -8.79 -21.58
N THR A 296 8.13 -8.65 -20.77
CA THR A 296 8.27 -8.51 -19.31
C THR A 296 9.04 -9.64 -18.64
N PRO A 297 8.77 -10.93 -18.92
CA PRO A 297 9.55 -12.04 -18.36
C PRO A 297 11.03 -11.96 -18.71
N LEU A 298 11.36 -11.59 -19.97
CA LEU A 298 12.74 -11.50 -20.43
C LEU A 298 13.55 -10.39 -19.75
N LEU A 299 12.89 -9.33 -19.30
CA LEU A 299 13.52 -8.22 -18.58
C LEU A 299 13.74 -8.53 -17.08
N ARG A 300 13.26 -9.67 -16.58
CA ARG A 300 13.34 -10.07 -15.18
C ARG A 300 14.37 -11.17 -14.95
N PRO A 301 15.53 -10.88 -14.31
CA PRO A 301 16.59 -11.89 -14.06
C PRO A 301 16.07 -13.14 -13.32
N GLY A 302 15.09 -12.96 -12.43
CA GLY A 302 14.45 -14.07 -11.71
C GLY A 302 13.74 -15.06 -12.62
N TRP A 303 13.15 -14.60 -13.73
CA TRP A 303 12.47 -15.46 -14.68
C TRP A 303 13.38 -16.54 -15.28
N TYR A 304 14.64 -16.18 -15.60
CA TYR A 304 15.64 -17.13 -16.09
C TYR A 304 15.96 -18.20 -15.06
N ARG A 305 16.04 -17.84 -13.77
CA ARG A 305 16.25 -18.81 -12.69
C ARG A 305 15.08 -19.80 -12.59
N LEU A 306 13.83 -19.33 -12.72
CA LEU A 306 12.63 -20.17 -12.68
C LEU A 306 12.50 -21.04 -13.92
N ARG A 307 12.87 -20.55 -15.11
CA ARG A 307 12.68 -21.24 -16.40
C ARG A 307 13.76 -22.29 -16.66
N PHE A 308 15.00 -22.05 -16.26
CA PHE A 308 16.15 -22.87 -16.66
C PHE A 308 16.80 -23.67 -15.52
N ARG A 309 16.52 -23.39 -14.25
CA ARG A 309 16.97 -24.23 -13.16
C ARG A 309 15.99 -25.37 -12.88
N ARG A 310 16.49 -26.60 -13.06
CA ARG A 310 15.73 -27.84 -12.78
C ARG A 310 15.44 -28.07 -11.28
N ARG A 311 16.22 -27.47 -10.37
CA ARG A 311 16.02 -27.42 -8.91
C ARG A 311 16.32 -26.02 -8.44
N VAL A 312 15.35 -25.37 -7.86
CA VAL A 312 15.60 -24.21 -6.98
C VAL A 312 16.13 -24.82 -5.68
N ILE A 313 17.45 -24.89 -5.53
CA ILE A 313 18.02 -25.12 -4.22
C ILE A 313 17.74 -23.83 -3.48
N LEU A 314 16.81 -23.89 -2.50
CA LEU A 314 16.74 -22.89 -1.46
C LEU A 314 18.14 -22.90 -0.84
N SER A 315 18.97 -21.90 -1.11
CA SER A 315 20.05 -21.58 -0.21
C SER A 315 19.34 -21.31 1.11
N GLU A 316 19.64 -22.09 2.15
CA GLU A 316 19.34 -21.70 3.52
C GLU A 316 19.75 -20.23 3.59
N GLU A 317 18.76 -19.34 3.73
CA GLU A 317 19.05 -17.92 3.83
C GLU A 317 19.88 -17.77 5.10
N ASP A 318 21.13 -17.32 4.92
CA ASP A 318 22.06 -17.10 6.02
C ASP A 318 21.34 -16.23 7.07
N PRO A 319 21.13 -16.72 8.31
CA PRO A 319 20.47 -15.95 9.37
C PRO A 319 21.09 -14.57 9.59
N ALA A 320 22.33 -14.36 9.15
CA ALA A 320 23.03 -13.09 9.19
C ALA A 320 22.49 -12.05 8.17
N VAL A 321 21.68 -12.47 7.18
CA VAL A 321 21.01 -11.54 6.24
C VAL A 321 19.77 -10.91 6.89
N PHE A 322 19.14 -11.60 7.85
CA PHE A 322 18.07 -11.07 8.65
C PHE A 322 18.58 -9.96 9.57
N ASN A 323 17.90 -8.86 9.62
CA ASN A 323 18.22 -7.67 10.44
C ASN A 323 19.18 -6.65 9.81
N ARG A 324 19.40 -6.68 8.49
CA ARG A 324 20.19 -5.64 7.81
C ARG A 324 19.31 -4.70 7.00
N MET A 325 19.57 -3.41 7.15
CA MET A 325 19.01 -2.39 6.25
C MET A 325 19.41 -2.69 4.79
N PRO A 326 18.55 -2.39 3.80
CA PRO A 326 18.88 -2.55 2.39
C PRO A 326 20.21 -1.87 2.07
N SER A 327 21.06 -2.52 1.30
CA SER A 327 22.30 -1.89 0.88
C SER A 327 22.02 -0.68 -0.01
N ASN A 328 22.87 0.34 0.05
CA ASN A 328 22.76 1.52 -0.82
C ASN A 328 22.72 1.13 -2.31
N ARG A 329 23.40 0.05 -2.71
CA ARG A 329 23.36 -0.48 -4.08
C ARG A 329 21.98 -1.05 -4.43
N SER A 330 21.35 -1.84 -3.55
CA SER A 330 20.03 -2.42 -3.80
C SER A 330 18.97 -1.33 -3.89
N LEU A 331 19.04 -0.33 -3.00
CA LEU A 331 18.15 0.81 -3.01
C LEU A 331 18.33 1.66 -4.27
N ALA A 332 19.58 2.01 -4.61
CA ALA A 332 19.91 2.78 -5.83
C ALA A 332 19.41 2.05 -7.10
N LEU A 333 19.57 0.74 -7.17
CA LEU A 333 19.09 -0.06 -8.31
C LEU A 333 17.56 -0.04 -8.42
N LYS A 334 16.82 -0.24 -7.33
CA LYS A 334 15.35 -0.14 -7.35
C LYS A 334 14.88 1.25 -7.77
N MET A 335 15.49 2.32 -7.21
CA MET A 335 15.16 3.69 -7.59
C MET A 335 15.46 3.97 -9.07
N ALA A 336 16.59 3.51 -9.58
CA ALA A 336 16.96 3.69 -10.98
C ALA A 336 16.00 2.98 -11.92
N ILE A 337 15.62 1.73 -11.63
CA ILE A 337 14.69 0.95 -12.44
C ILE A 337 13.31 1.59 -12.46
N THR A 338 12.75 1.92 -11.28
CA THR A 338 11.42 2.52 -11.18
C THR A 338 11.39 3.93 -11.78
N GLY A 339 12.44 4.72 -11.58
CA GLY A 339 12.57 6.06 -12.17
C GLY A 339 12.76 6.03 -13.69
N LEU A 340 13.48 5.05 -14.25
CA LEU A 340 13.59 4.85 -15.69
C LEU A 340 12.24 4.44 -16.27
N LEU A 341 11.57 3.46 -15.66
CA LEU A 341 10.25 3.02 -16.07
C LEU A 341 9.26 4.20 -16.08
N HIS A 342 9.25 5.01 -15.02
CA HIS A 342 8.39 6.19 -14.94
C HIS A 342 8.69 7.20 -16.07
N ARG A 343 9.95 7.53 -16.33
CA ARG A 343 10.33 8.41 -17.43
C ARG A 343 9.88 7.88 -18.80
N LEU A 344 10.07 6.59 -19.05
CA LEU A 344 9.63 5.97 -20.31
C LEU A 344 8.11 5.99 -20.47
N LEU A 345 7.36 5.73 -19.39
CA LEU A 345 5.91 5.66 -19.43
C LEU A 345 5.22 7.03 -19.44
N LYS A 346 5.86 8.07 -18.93
CA LYS A 346 5.32 9.45 -18.94
C LYS A 346 5.09 10.00 -20.36
N TRP A 347 5.79 9.46 -21.37
CA TRP A 347 5.66 9.87 -22.78
C TRP A 347 4.62 9.04 -23.54
N THR A 348 3.94 8.10 -22.90
CA THR A 348 3.00 7.17 -23.58
C THR A 348 1.52 7.47 -23.31
N VAL A 349 1.25 8.52 -22.54
CA VAL A 349 -0.11 9.02 -22.18
C VAL A 349 -0.18 10.57 -22.39
#